data_7b315c96fa83ee530710b0aca2b87564
#
_entry.id   7b315c96fa83ee530710b0aca2b87564
#
_cell.length_a   1.000
_cell.length_b   1.000
_cell.length_c   1.000
_cell.angle_alpha   90.00
_cell.angle_beta   90.00
_cell.angle_gamma   90.00
#
_symmetry.space_group_name_H-M   'P 1'
#
loop_
_entity.id
_entity.type
_entity.pdbx_description
1 polymer ?
#
loop_
_entity_poly.entity_id
_entity_poly.type
_entity_poly.pdbx_seq_one_letter_code
_entity_poly.pdbx_strand_id
1 'polypeptide(L)'
;MHDDARSNLAIAQTAAREGAAISNYCEVISLIHEKGADGVEGTKVIGALVKDKVGDASFEVYAKSILFAGGPFTDEMRKMENKNSKEAVTGAAGIHIVLPRYYNPTGIGLVDMNTSDGRFLFFLPWQDHVLVGTTDSKCVPTMRPEPDEREIKWLLNEASKYLSRDVPLRRKDVLSEWSGIRPLAVDPNITAGLSRDHVVSYNPSSGSVFVSGGKWTTYREMAEDAVSKVVEVTPDLSKATESKTLETSLVGLAGYHRHQQIHLIQEFGVSSKVAQRLVRAYGGRARDVLNIAVEMEKEYLGKLHVHARGGGESEVDAALHSSRTFVEDNREFYKENMLISGHPYLEAEVIFAVRHDWCVRATDFIARRTRLAFLDKYKAIQAVPKVVSLMAKELNWTPARQEEEVVYCIDYLRYFGGPHVIASPTGEENVRLATLEDMKDVFGKVDSNATGGITRDEVFLVSEMLSHRLTPEELDDCMKHASQIVHGRQEVAFNDFAIWWNSDRFNEGLKELKAVKGEAVAGEGQLFG
;
A
#
# COMPACT_ATOMS: atom_id res chain seq x y z
N MET A 1 -14.26 5.67 10.92
CA MET A 1 -12.97 5.94 10.22
C MET A 1 -13.26 6.13 8.74
N HIS A 2 -12.64 7.09 8.07
CA HIS A 2 -12.73 7.27 6.63
C HIS A 2 -11.51 6.64 5.94
N ASP A 3 -11.61 6.36 4.64
CA ASP A 3 -10.50 5.89 3.82
C ASP A 3 -9.79 7.12 3.23
N ASP A 4 -8.66 7.51 3.81
CA ASP A 4 -7.90 8.70 3.43
C ASP A 4 -7.32 8.59 2.01
N ALA A 5 -6.88 7.41 1.55
CA ALA A 5 -6.38 7.25 0.19
C ALA A 5 -7.50 7.39 -0.85
N ARG A 6 -8.68 6.81 -0.61
CA ARG A 6 -9.85 6.99 -1.48
C ARG A 6 -10.33 8.44 -1.47
N SER A 7 -10.33 9.09 -0.30
CA SER A 7 -10.68 10.51 -0.20
C SER A 7 -9.68 11.40 -0.95
N ASN A 8 -8.38 11.16 -0.81
CA ASN A 8 -7.35 11.88 -1.55
C ASN A 8 -7.51 11.72 -3.07
N LEU A 9 -7.77 10.50 -3.54
CA LEU A 9 -8.00 10.23 -4.95
C LEU A 9 -9.25 10.97 -5.46
N ALA A 10 -10.36 10.96 -4.70
CA ALA A 10 -11.56 11.68 -5.06
C ALA A 10 -11.34 13.19 -5.14
N ILE A 11 -10.53 13.77 -4.24
CA ILE A 11 -10.13 15.18 -4.28
C ILE A 11 -9.32 15.48 -5.55
N ALA A 12 -8.30 14.66 -5.86
CA ALA A 12 -7.48 14.82 -7.05
C ALA A 12 -8.30 14.70 -8.35
N GLN A 13 -9.21 13.71 -8.42
CA GLN A 13 -10.12 13.55 -9.56
C GLN A 13 -11.11 14.72 -9.67
N THR A 14 -11.54 15.27 -8.56
CA THR A 14 -12.39 16.47 -8.56
C THR A 14 -11.62 17.66 -9.10
N ALA A 15 -10.38 17.88 -8.65
CA ALA A 15 -9.54 18.94 -9.17
C ALA A 15 -9.29 18.79 -10.69
N ALA A 16 -9.05 17.57 -11.18
CA ALA A 16 -8.92 17.30 -12.61
C ALA A 16 -10.21 17.60 -13.39
N ARG A 17 -11.37 17.26 -12.86
CA ARG A 17 -12.68 17.59 -13.43
C ARG A 17 -12.89 19.10 -13.52
N GLU A 18 -12.40 19.85 -12.55
CA GLU A 18 -12.46 21.33 -12.54
C GLU A 18 -11.35 21.98 -13.38
N GLY A 19 -10.55 21.20 -14.12
CA GLY A 19 -9.57 21.67 -15.10
C GLY A 19 -8.11 21.71 -14.61
N ALA A 20 -7.80 21.23 -13.42
CA ALA A 20 -6.42 21.11 -12.97
C ALA A 20 -5.69 19.97 -13.69
N ALA A 21 -4.44 20.20 -14.11
CA ALA A 21 -3.55 19.13 -14.58
C ALA A 21 -2.99 18.38 -13.37
N ILE A 22 -3.37 17.12 -13.22
CA ILE A 22 -2.93 16.24 -12.14
C ILE A 22 -2.06 15.14 -12.73
N SER A 23 -0.87 14.91 -12.16
CA SER A 23 0.01 13.82 -12.56
C SER A 23 0.57 13.13 -11.32
N ASN A 24 0.51 11.79 -11.32
CA ASN A 24 1.24 10.96 -10.37
C ASN A 24 2.57 10.49 -10.99
N TYR A 25 3.46 9.93 -10.19
CA TYR A 25 4.80 9.46 -10.62
C TYR A 25 5.66 10.55 -11.27
N CYS A 26 5.40 11.83 -10.99
CA CYS A 26 6.19 12.97 -11.42
C CYS A 26 6.96 13.54 -10.22
N GLU A 27 8.27 13.38 -10.23
CA GLU A 27 9.17 13.83 -9.18
C GLU A 27 9.81 15.17 -9.54
N VAL A 28 9.69 16.17 -8.66
CA VAL A 28 10.44 17.42 -8.79
C VAL A 28 11.90 17.16 -8.38
N ILE A 29 12.83 17.29 -9.33
CA ILE A 29 14.25 17.01 -9.11
C ILE A 29 15.11 18.27 -8.91
N SER A 30 14.66 19.41 -9.43
CA SER A 30 15.28 20.72 -9.19
C SER A 30 14.31 21.85 -9.46
N LEU A 31 14.62 23.04 -8.98
CA LEU A 31 13.87 24.26 -9.26
C LEU A 31 14.54 25.03 -10.39
N ILE A 32 13.74 25.78 -11.15
CA ILE A 32 14.18 26.69 -12.21
C ILE A 32 14.09 28.11 -11.67
N HIS A 33 15.20 28.81 -11.68
CA HIS A 33 15.26 30.18 -11.22
C HIS A 33 15.25 31.18 -12.40
N GLU A 34 14.74 32.39 -12.14
CA GLU A 34 14.80 33.49 -13.10
C GLU A 34 16.26 33.89 -13.34
N LYS A 35 16.65 34.11 -14.59
CA LYS A 35 17.96 34.62 -14.92
C LYS A 35 17.96 36.15 -14.93
N GLY A 36 18.93 36.77 -14.25
CA GLY A 36 19.15 38.20 -14.33
C GLY A 36 19.57 38.64 -15.73
N ALA A 37 19.53 39.94 -15.99
CA ALA A 37 19.96 40.54 -17.27
C ALA A 37 21.45 40.26 -17.59
N ASP A 38 22.24 39.94 -16.61
CA ASP A 38 23.67 39.53 -16.68
C ASP A 38 23.83 38.01 -16.93
N GLY A 39 22.71 37.24 -17.02
CA GLY A 39 22.71 35.79 -17.17
C GLY A 39 22.98 35.02 -15.89
N VAL A 40 23.16 35.71 -14.76
CA VAL A 40 23.34 35.08 -13.43
C VAL A 40 21.97 34.59 -12.93
N GLU A 41 21.97 33.42 -12.32
CA GLU A 41 20.78 32.82 -11.73
C GLU A 41 20.30 33.65 -10.53
N GLY A 42 19.06 34.14 -10.59
CA GLY A 42 18.41 34.90 -9.52
C GLY A 42 17.88 33.99 -8.41
N THR A 43 17.25 34.59 -7.41
CA THR A 43 16.64 33.84 -6.30
C THR A 43 15.19 33.45 -6.57
N LYS A 44 14.51 34.16 -7.48
CA LYS A 44 13.09 33.93 -7.78
C LYS A 44 12.89 32.61 -8.51
N VAL A 45 12.02 31.75 -7.99
CA VAL A 45 11.65 30.48 -8.60
C VAL A 45 10.52 30.69 -9.62
N ILE A 46 10.71 30.20 -10.85
CA ILE A 46 9.77 30.35 -11.96
C ILE A 46 9.27 29.01 -12.52
N GLY A 47 9.79 27.90 -12.01
CA GLY A 47 9.43 26.58 -12.48
C GLY A 47 10.18 25.46 -11.77
N ALA A 48 10.02 24.26 -12.27
CA ALA A 48 10.67 23.07 -11.79
C ALA A 48 11.04 22.12 -12.94
N LEU A 49 12.16 21.41 -12.81
CA LEU A 49 12.47 20.25 -13.63
C LEU A 49 11.83 19.02 -12.98
N VAL A 50 11.03 18.32 -13.76
CA VAL A 50 10.22 17.18 -13.30
C VAL A 50 10.66 15.92 -14.02
N LYS A 51 10.81 14.81 -13.29
CA LYS A 51 11.11 13.49 -13.84
C LYS A 51 9.86 12.60 -13.78
N ASP A 52 9.49 12.04 -14.92
CA ASP A 52 8.52 10.95 -15.00
C ASP A 52 9.19 9.64 -14.53
N LYS A 53 8.68 9.06 -13.44
CA LYS A 53 9.22 7.82 -12.85
C LYS A 53 8.72 6.54 -13.55
N VAL A 54 7.85 6.67 -14.53
CA VAL A 54 7.33 5.56 -15.34
C VAL A 54 7.99 5.52 -16.71
N GLY A 55 8.00 6.67 -17.40
CA GLY A 55 8.58 6.80 -18.72
C GLY A 55 10.05 7.24 -18.75
N ASP A 56 10.64 7.53 -17.57
CA ASP A 56 12.03 8.02 -17.35
C ASP A 56 12.38 9.34 -18.06
N ALA A 57 11.39 10.03 -18.64
CA ALA A 57 11.58 11.33 -19.27
C ALA A 57 11.67 12.46 -18.24
N SER A 58 12.43 13.50 -18.55
CA SER A 58 12.45 14.73 -17.76
C SER A 58 11.96 15.91 -18.60
N PHE A 59 11.20 16.81 -17.98
CA PHE A 59 10.62 17.98 -18.63
C PHE A 59 10.51 19.16 -17.67
N GLU A 60 10.49 20.37 -18.21
CA GLU A 60 10.36 21.60 -17.44
C GLU A 60 8.89 22.01 -17.30
N VAL A 61 8.51 22.46 -16.12
CA VAL A 61 7.19 23.03 -15.82
C VAL A 61 7.39 24.44 -15.30
N TYR A 62 6.79 25.42 -15.98
CA TYR A 62 6.85 26.83 -15.59
C TYR A 62 5.55 27.25 -14.90
N ALA A 63 5.67 28.11 -13.88
CA ALA A 63 4.56 28.58 -13.08
C ALA A 63 4.76 30.02 -12.59
N LYS A 64 3.67 30.73 -12.33
CA LYS A 64 3.68 32.08 -11.73
C LYS A 64 4.01 32.04 -10.26
N SER A 65 3.68 30.98 -9.56
CA SER A 65 3.99 30.69 -8.17
C SER A 65 4.07 29.21 -7.93
N ILE A 66 4.83 28.78 -6.93
CA ILE A 66 4.95 27.38 -6.52
C ILE A 66 4.51 27.25 -5.07
N LEU A 67 3.60 26.31 -4.81
CA LEU A 67 3.16 25.89 -3.49
C LEU A 67 3.71 24.49 -3.18
N PHE A 68 4.54 24.40 -2.15
CA PHE A 68 5.09 23.13 -1.68
C PHE A 68 4.24 22.57 -0.53
N ALA A 69 3.76 21.34 -0.70
CA ALA A 69 3.00 20.59 0.30
C ALA A 69 3.65 19.22 0.54
N GLY A 70 4.95 19.21 0.89
CA GLY A 70 5.81 18.03 0.95
C GLY A 70 5.63 17.17 2.20
N GLY A 71 4.74 17.52 3.13
CA GLY A 71 4.56 16.77 4.38
C GLY A 71 5.88 16.56 5.12
N PRO A 72 6.28 15.31 5.43
CA PRO A 72 7.54 15.05 6.13
C PRO A 72 8.79 15.53 5.38
N PHE A 73 8.71 15.67 4.04
CA PHE A 73 9.81 16.05 3.16
C PHE A 73 9.90 17.57 2.88
N THR A 74 9.13 18.38 3.60
CA THR A 74 9.12 19.84 3.43
C THR A 74 10.51 20.45 3.52
N ASP A 75 11.38 19.97 4.43
CA ASP A 75 12.73 20.51 4.60
C ASP A 75 13.66 20.18 3.43
N GLU A 76 13.46 19.05 2.75
CA GLU A 76 14.18 18.73 1.51
C GLU A 76 13.81 19.72 0.39
N MET A 77 12.52 20.03 0.24
CA MET A 77 12.03 21.01 -0.73
C MET A 77 12.53 22.41 -0.41
N ARG A 78 12.56 22.81 0.87
CA ARG A 78 13.13 24.09 1.30
C ARG A 78 14.63 24.19 1.01
N LYS A 79 15.37 23.07 1.13
CA LYS A 79 16.79 23.00 0.78
C LYS A 79 17.05 23.01 -0.72
N MET A 80 16.10 22.53 -1.56
CA MET A 80 16.18 22.75 -3.02
C MET A 80 16.16 24.23 -3.37
N GLU A 81 15.32 25.01 -2.68
CA GLU A 81 15.19 26.44 -2.87
C GLU A 81 16.40 27.22 -2.29
N ASN A 82 16.75 26.89 -1.05
CA ASN A 82 17.86 27.54 -0.33
C ASN A 82 18.55 26.52 0.59
N LYS A 83 19.79 26.17 0.27
CA LYS A 83 20.60 25.20 1.02
C LYS A 83 20.77 25.54 2.50
N ASN A 84 20.64 26.84 2.88
CA ASN A 84 20.76 27.34 4.24
C ASN A 84 19.40 27.43 4.97
N SER A 85 18.33 26.89 4.42
CA SER A 85 17.00 26.90 5.05
C SER A 85 17.03 26.19 6.40
N LYS A 86 16.43 26.82 7.41
CA LYS A 86 16.23 26.20 8.73
C LYS A 86 15.18 25.11 8.66
N GLU A 87 15.29 24.13 9.55
CA GLU A 87 14.30 23.07 9.68
C GLU A 87 12.92 23.66 10.06
N ALA A 88 11.89 23.22 9.37
CA ALA A 88 10.49 23.60 9.59
C ALA A 88 9.62 22.40 10.02
N VAL A 89 10.16 21.18 9.91
CA VAL A 89 9.42 19.94 10.22
C VAL A 89 10.29 18.99 11.01
N THR A 90 9.69 18.33 12.00
CA THR A 90 10.28 17.19 12.70
C THR A 90 9.46 15.95 12.38
N GLY A 91 10.10 14.89 11.90
CA GLY A 91 9.46 13.60 11.65
C GLY A 91 9.18 12.84 12.94
N ALA A 92 7.96 12.30 13.06
CA ALA A 92 7.59 11.39 14.15
C ALA A 92 6.93 10.13 13.59
N ALA A 93 7.62 8.99 13.71
CA ALA A 93 7.12 7.69 13.28
C ALA A 93 6.05 7.18 14.25
N GLY A 94 4.99 6.62 13.68
CA GLY A 94 3.93 5.96 14.46
C GLY A 94 3.54 4.65 13.81
N ILE A 95 3.58 3.59 14.61
CA ILE A 95 3.29 2.23 14.16
C ILE A 95 1.85 1.87 14.46
N HIS A 96 1.25 1.11 13.55
CA HIS A 96 -0.03 0.45 13.72
C HIS A 96 0.10 -1.03 13.39
N ILE A 97 -0.68 -1.85 14.07
CA ILE A 97 -0.85 -3.27 13.78
C ILE A 97 -2.31 -3.58 13.50
N VAL A 98 -2.55 -4.59 12.69
CA VAL A 98 -3.90 -5.08 12.40
C VAL A 98 -4.06 -6.49 12.92
N LEU A 99 -5.18 -6.72 13.61
CA LEU A 99 -5.56 -7.98 14.22
C LEU A 99 -6.85 -8.51 13.60
N PRO A 100 -7.10 -9.83 13.65
CA PRO A 100 -8.36 -10.42 13.26
C PRO A 100 -9.56 -9.83 14.04
N ARG A 101 -10.72 -9.77 13.38
CA ARG A 101 -11.96 -9.23 13.94
C ARG A 101 -12.38 -9.87 15.27
N TYR A 102 -12.09 -11.15 15.49
CA TYR A 102 -12.50 -11.85 16.72
C TYR A 102 -11.90 -11.26 17.99
N TYR A 103 -10.84 -10.45 17.90
CA TYR A 103 -10.32 -9.68 19.03
C TYR A 103 -11.22 -8.49 19.44
N ASN A 104 -12.16 -8.10 18.59
CA ASN A 104 -13.17 -7.06 18.90
C ASN A 104 -14.54 -7.46 18.31
N PRO A 105 -15.21 -8.48 18.88
CA PRO A 105 -16.46 -9.01 18.35
C PRO A 105 -17.62 -8.00 18.45
N THR A 106 -17.59 -7.08 19.42
CA THR A 106 -18.64 -6.07 19.63
C THR A 106 -18.61 -4.96 18.58
N GLY A 107 -17.46 -4.74 17.91
CA GLY A 107 -17.28 -3.63 16.98
C GLY A 107 -17.25 -2.25 17.65
N ILE A 108 -17.06 -2.17 18.97
CA ILE A 108 -16.93 -0.92 19.72
C ILE A 108 -15.46 -0.53 19.75
N GLY A 109 -15.16 0.73 19.42
CA GLY A 109 -13.81 1.27 19.52
C GLY A 109 -13.45 1.61 20.96
N LEU A 110 -12.20 1.35 21.34
CA LEU A 110 -11.61 1.75 22.62
C LEU A 110 -10.48 2.75 22.35
N VAL A 111 -10.36 3.75 23.22
CA VAL A 111 -9.24 4.68 23.28
C VAL A 111 -8.73 4.73 24.71
N ASP A 112 -7.48 4.38 24.93
CA ASP A 112 -6.80 4.57 26.20
C ASP A 112 -5.89 5.80 26.12
N MET A 113 -6.13 6.74 27.02
CA MET A 113 -5.37 8.00 27.10
C MET A 113 -4.26 7.92 28.16
N ASN A 114 -4.09 6.78 28.81
CA ASN A 114 -3.18 6.61 29.96
C ASN A 114 -2.49 5.24 29.95
N THR A 115 -1.80 4.94 28.86
CA THR A 115 -0.97 3.74 28.75
C THR A 115 0.21 3.74 29.74
N SER A 116 0.95 2.66 29.81
CA SER A 116 2.06 2.50 30.77
C SER A 116 3.16 3.57 30.67
N ASP A 117 3.33 4.22 29.52
CA ASP A 117 4.32 5.27 29.27
C ASP A 117 3.72 6.64 28.92
N GLY A 118 2.40 6.81 29.12
CA GLY A 118 1.69 8.07 28.90
C GLY A 118 1.32 8.36 27.44
N ARG A 119 1.62 7.46 26.51
CA ARG A 119 1.08 7.51 25.14
C ARG A 119 -0.41 7.09 25.16
N PHE A 120 -1.12 7.36 24.09
CA PHE A 120 -2.50 6.86 23.95
C PHE A 120 -2.55 5.71 22.95
N LEU A 121 -3.46 4.77 23.21
CA LEU A 121 -3.70 3.59 22.42
C LEU A 121 -5.10 3.64 21.82
N PHE A 122 -5.20 3.36 20.54
CA PHE A 122 -6.45 3.06 19.84
C PHE A 122 -6.59 1.57 19.65
N PHE A 123 -7.80 1.06 19.86
CA PHE A 123 -8.21 -0.30 19.55
C PHE A 123 -9.55 -0.21 18.80
N LEU A 124 -9.51 -0.10 17.49
CA LEU A 124 -10.63 0.33 16.68
C LEU A 124 -11.08 -0.73 15.66
N PRO A 125 -12.40 -0.97 15.51
CA PRO A 125 -12.91 -1.78 14.43
C PRO A 125 -12.62 -1.09 13.07
N TRP A 126 -12.07 -1.85 12.13
CA TRP A 126 -11.69 -1.32 10.81
C TRP A 126 -11.81 -2.39 9.72
N GLN A 127 -12.78 -2.23 8.80
CA GLN A 127 -12.97 -3.11 7.63
C GLN A 127 -12.93 -4.61 7.97
N ASP A 128 -13.75 -5.06 8.92
CA ASP A 128 -13.78 -6.43 9.45
C ASP A 128 -12.50 -6.91 10.17
N HIS A 129 -11.65 -5.98 10.57
CA HIS A 129 -10.43 -6.21 11.34
C HIS A 129 -10.40 -5.29 12.58
N VAL A 130 -9.33 -5.35 13.33
CA VAL A 130 -9.07 -4.44 14.46
C VAL A 130 -7.76 -3.71 14.20
N LEU A 131 -7.82 -2.39 14.18
CA LEU A 131 -6.66 -1.51 14.10
C LEU A 131 -6.20 -1.15 15.49
N VAL A 132 -4.94 -1.41 15.81
CA VAL A 132 -4.30 -1.06 17.07
C VAL A 132 -3.12 -0.13 16.82
N GLY A 133 -3.06 0.94 17.53
CA GLY A 133 -2.00 1.97 17.43
C GLY A 133 -2.29 3.11 18.39
N THR A 134 -1.38 4.00 18.63
CA THR A 134 -0.21 4.24 17.80
C THR A 134 1.00 4.41 18.71
N THR A 135 2.19 4.30 18.13
CA THR A 135 3.42 4.75 18.80
C THR A 135 3.79 6.16 18.33
N ASP A 136 4.81 6.75 18.94
CA ASP A 136 5.27 8.10 18.61
C ASP A 136 6.78 8.22 18.91
N SER A 137 7.61 8.09 17.89
CA SER A 137 9.06 8.10 18.02
C SER A 137 9.67 9.05 16.99
N LYS A 138 10.57 9.96 17.44
CA LYS A 138 11.28 10.88 16.56
C LYS A 138 12.08 10.10 15.51
N CYS A 139 11.97 10.50 14.24
CA CYS A 139 12.67 9.84 13.15
C CYS A 139 13.10 10.82 12.05
N VAL A 140 14.02 10.38 11.21
CA VAL A 140 14.33 11.05 9.94
C VAL A 140 13.27 10.62 8.92
N PRO A 141 12.71 11.54 8.13
CA PRO A 141 11.77 11.21 7.06
C PRO A 141 12.36 10.21 6.06
N THR A 142 11.56 9.23 5.68
CA THR A 142 11.89 8.26 4.63
C THR A 142 10.66 7.90 3.83
N MET A 143 10.82 7.60 2.53
CA MET A 143 9.73 7.15 1.65
C MET A 143 9.23 5.74 1.99
N ARG A 144 10.01 4.98 2.75
CA ARG A 144 9.75 3.58 3.08
C ARG A 144 10.01 3.33 4.57
N PRO A 145 9.16 3.87 5.47
CA PRO A 145 9.32 3.67 6.90
C PRO A 145 9.02 2.21 7.27
N GLU A 146 9.93 1.60 7.98
CA GLU A 146 9.78 0.23 8.51
C GLU A 146 9.24 0.28 9.94
N PRO A 147 8.33 -0.65 10.32
CA PRO A 147 7.89 -0.79 11.69
C PRO A 147 9.00 -1.36 12.57
N ASP A 148 9.23 -0.77 13.75
CA ASP A 148 10.19 -1.25 14.74
C ASP A 148 9.55 -2.38 15.58
N GLU A 149 10.18 -3.55 15.65
CA GLU A 149 9.68 -4.71 16.37
C GLU A 149 9.51 -4.45 17.89
N ARG A 150 10.32 -3.57 18.48
CA ARG A 150 10.18 -3.18 19.91
C ARG A 150 8.87 -2.42 20.14
N GLU A 151 8.51 -1.55 19.20
CA GLU A 151 7.26 -0.80 19.25
C GLU A 151 6.05 -1.71 18.99
N ILE A 152 6.18 -2.71 18.11
CA ILE A 152 5.14 -3.72 17.89
C ILE A 152 4.91 -4.54 19.17
N LYS A 153 5.98 -4.99 19.84
CA LYS A 153 5.88 -5.69 21.12
C LYS A 153 5.21 -4.83 22.20
N TRP A 154 5.54 -3.54 22.24
CA TRP A 154 4.87 -2.61 23.15
C TRP A 154 3.37 -2.52 22.87
N LEU A 155 2.97 -2.37 21.58
CA LEU A 155 1.55 -2.33 21.19
C LEU A 155 0.82 -3.62 21.59
N LEU A 156 1.42 -4.77 21.36
CA LEU A 156 0.83 -6.06 21.76
C LEU A 156 0.65 -6.18 23.27
N ASN A 157 1.65 -5.75 24.05
CA ASN A 157 1.58 -5.76 25.50
C ASN A 157 0.50 -4.82 26.05
N GLU A 158 0.42 -3.59 25.51
CA GLU A 158 -0.63 -2.65 25.91
C GLU A 158 -2.02 -3.15 25.52
N ALA A 159 -2.20 -3.62 24.27
CA ALA A 159 -3.47 -4.15 23.79
C ALA A 159 -3.95 -5.38 24.59
N SER A 160 -3.04 -6.24 25.05
CA SER A 160 -3.35 -7.41 25.86
C SER A 160 -4.03 -7.08 27.18
N LYS A 161 -3.85 -5.86 27.70
CA LYS A 161 -4.48 -5.42 28.96
C LYS A 161 -6.01 -5.28 28.87
N TYR A 162 -6.53 -5.15 27.64
CA TYR A 162 -7.97 -5.01 27.36
C TYR A 162 -8.65 -6.32 26.99
N LEU A 163 -7.86 -7.40 26.87
CA LEU A 163 -8.37 -8.74 26.59
C LEU A 163 -8.49 -9.57 27.86
N SER A 164 -9.31 -10.61 27.80
CA SER A 164 -9.38 -11.59 28.88
C SER A 164 -8.03 -12.31 29.06
N ARG A 165 -7.67 -12.66 30.30
CA ARG A 165 -6.38 -13.32 30.60
C ARG A 165 -6.21 -14.68 29.91
N ASP A 166 -7.30 -15.32 29.54
CA ASP A 166 -7.36 -16.59 28.83
C ASP A 166 -7.32 -16.43 27.30
N VAL A 167 -7.30 -15.18 26.80
CA VAL A 167 -7.17 -14.86 25.36
C VAL A 167 -5.80 -14.23 25.10
N PRO A 168 -4.77 -15.03 24.81
CA PRO A 168 -3.43 -14.49 24.53
C PRO A 168 -3.41 -13.75 23.21
N LEU A 169 -2.81 -12.57 23.19
CA LEU A 169 -2.49 -11.83 21.97
C LEU A 169 -1.05 -12.12 21.58
N ARG A 170 -0.86 -12.77 20.43
CA ARG A 170 0.44 -13.29 19.99
C ARG A 170 0.95 -12.49 18.80
N ARG A 171 2.27 -12.43 18.63
CA ARG A 171 2.91 -11.80 17.47
C ARG A 171 2.38 -12.35 16.12
N LYS A 172 2.15 -13.65 16.03
CA LYS A 172 1.61 -14.34 14.87
C LYS A 172 0.14 -14.01 14.54
N ASP A 173 -0.56 -13.37 15.46
CA ASP A 173 -1.94 -12.93 15.23
C ASP A 173 -1.99 -11.57 14.50
N VAL A 174 -0.84 -10.91 14.32
CA VAL A 174 -0.71 -9.67 13.56
C VAL A 174 -0.79 -9.97 12.08
N LEU A 175 -1.86 -9.53 11.44
CA LEU A 175 -2.12 -9.72 10.02
C LEU A 175 -1.30 -8.76 9.16
N SER A 176 -1.09 -7.54 9.64
CA SER A 176 -0.27 -6.53 9.00
C SER A 176 0.22 -5.51 10.02
N GLU A 177 1.35 -4.88 9.74
CA GLU A 177 1.92 -3.78 10.50
C GLU A 177 2.54 -2.75 9.58
N TRP A 178 2.50 -1.48 9.96
CA TRP A 178 3.16 -0.43 9.18
C TRP A 178 3.56 0.76 10.05
N SER A 179 4.52 1.51 9.57
CA SER A 179 4.91 2.80 10.14
C SER A 179 4.48 3.94 9.22
N GLY A 180 4.06 5.06 9.82
CA GLY A 180 3.80 6.31 9.12
C GLY A 180 4.56 7.45 9.79
N ILE A 181 4.98 8.44 9.01
CA ILE A 181 5.76 9.58 9.54
C ILE A 181 4.87 10.83 9.58
N ARG A 182 4.66 11.36 10.77
CA ARG A 182 3.94 12.62 11.00
C ARG A 182 4.87 13.80 10.76
N PRO A 183 4.48 14.79 9.96
CA PRO A 183 5.20 16.06 9.84
C PRO A 183 4.79 17.00 10.97
N LEU A 184 5.55 17.04 12.06
CA LEU A 184 5.28 17.97 13.14
C LEU A 184 5.94 19.31 12.81
N ALA A 185 5.13 20.37 12.63
CA ALA A 185 5.65 21.69 12.29
C ALA A 185 6.42 22.31 13.45
N VAL A 186 7.56 22.91 13.14
CA VAL A 186 8.31 23.76 14.05
C VAL A 186 7.76 25.18 13.88
N ASP A 187 6.98 25.65 14.84
CA ASP A 187 6.48 27.03 14.84
C ASP A 187 7.57 27.96 15.38
N PRO A 188 8.11 28.89 14.58
CA PRO A 188 9.14 29.81 15.02
C PRO A 188 8.65 30.78 16.13
N ASN A 189 7.34 30.90 16.34
CA ASN A 189 6.74 31.81 17.33
C ASN A 189 6.47 31.10 18.68
N ILE A 190 6.59 29.78 18.74
CA ILE A 190 6.38 29.00 19.96
C ILE A 190 7.75 28.61 20.55
N THR A 191 8.09 29.19 21.67
CA THR A 191 9.41 29.02 22.34
C THR A 191 9.67 27.62 22.91
N ALA A 192 8.69 26.73 22.96
CA ALA A 192 8.83 25.40 23.56
C ALA A 192 7.80 24.37 23.07
N GLY A 193 7.69 24.11 21.76
CA GLY A 193 6.81 23.02 21.36
C GLY A 193 6.63 22.86 19.84
N LEU A 194 6.39 21.59 19.46
CA LEU A 194 5.97 21.25 18.11
C LEU A 194 4.47 21.60 17.96
N SER A 195 4.13 22.40 16.97
CA SER A 195 2.74 22.73 16.67
C SER A 195 2.02 21.52 16.07
N ARG A 196 0.77 21.30 16.51
CA ARG A 196 -0.16 20.34 15.88
C ARG A 196 -1.05 21.01 14.82
N ASP A 197 -0.95 22.34 14.70
CA ASP A 197 -1.61 23.12 13.66
C ASP A 197 -0.73 23.20 12.42
N HIS A 198 -1.32 23.52 11.28
CA HIS A 198 -0.57 23.74 10.06
C HIS A 198 0.07 25.13 10.07
N VAL A 199 1.18 25.24 9.35
CA VAL A 199 1.93 26.50 9.17
C VAL A 199 2.02 26.77 7.68
N VAL A 200 1.53 27.94 7.24
CA VAL A 200 1.74 28.46 5.89
C VAL A 200 2.82 29.51 5.93
N SER A 201 3.89 29.33 5.18
CA SER A 201 5.02 30.26 5.11
C SER A 201 5.30 30.71 3.67
N TYR A 202 5.77 31.95 3.53
CA TYR A 202 6.11 32.55 2.24
C TYR A 202 7.58 33.00 2.27
N ASN A 203 8.32 32.69 1.20
CA ASN A 203 9.66 33.21 1.00
C ASN A 203 9.66 34.37 -0.02
N PRO A 204 9.83 35.63 0.42
CA PRO A 204 9.78 36.78 -0.49
C PRO A 204 10.89 36.79 -1.55
N SER A 205 12.03 36.13 -1.28
CA SER A 205 13.16 36.10 -2.20
C SER A 205 12.91 35.17 -3.40
N SER A 206 12.25 34.03 -3.16
CA SER A 206 11.96 33.05 -4.21
C SER A 206 10.55 33.17 -4.79
N GLY A 207 9.61 33.76 -4.06
CA GLY A 207 8.20 33.80 -4.40
C GLY A 207 7.44 32.51 -4.09
N SER A 208 8.07 31.56 -3.39
CA SER A 208 7.47 30.26 -3.09
C SER A 208 6.66 30.28 -1.79
N VAL A 209 5.59 29.48 -1.74
CA VAL A 209 4.75 29.24 -0.56
C VAL A 209 4.94 27.80 -0.10
N PHE A 210 4.98 27.59 1.22
CA PHE A 210 5.09 26.26 1.84
C PHE A 210 3.97 26.06 2.83
N VAL A 211 3.37 24.87 2.84
CA VAL A 211 2.46 24.43 3.88
C VAL A 211 3.03 23.17 4.55
N SER A 212 3.05 23.17 5.88
CA SER A 212 3.59 22.07 6.68
C SER A 212 2.78 21.83 7.95
N GLY A 213 2.92 20.64 8.55
CA GLY A 213 2.16 20.25 9.75
C GLY A 213 0.69 19.98 9.48
N GLY A 214 -0.15 20.19 10.49
CA GLY A 214 -1.60 19.97 10.43
C GLY A 214 -2.02 18.51 10.51
N LYS A 215 -3.27 18.25 10.13
CA LYS A 215 -3.90 16.93 10.18
C LYS A 215 -4.70 16.67 8.92
N TRP A 216 -4.81 15.39 8.54
CA TRP A 216 -5.67 15.01 7.42
C TRP A 216 -7.13 15.45 7.60
N THR A 217 -7.63 15.46 8.82
CA THR A 217 -9.01 15.87 9.11
C THR A 217 -9.31 17.34 8.81
N THR A 218 -8.30 18.20 8.74
CA THR A 218 -8.40 19.63 8.41
C THR A 218 -7.86 19.98 7.02
N TYR A 219 -7.66 18.97 6.16
CA TYR A 219 -7.02 19.11 4.84
C TYR A 219 -7.60 20.23 3.97
N ARG A 220 -8.94 20.41 3.99
CA ARG A 220 -9.61 21.40 3.17
C ARG A 220 -9.24 22.83 3.61
N GLU A 221 -9.33 23.09 4.92
CA GLU A 221 -8.95 24.38 5.52
C GLU A 221 -7.47 24.70 5.27
N MET A 222 -6.58 23.71 5.50
CA MET A 222 -5.15 23.84 5.19
C MET A 222 -4.90 24.23 3.73
N ALA A 223 -5.64 23.62 2.80
CA ALA A 223 -5.54 23.92 1.38
C ALA A 223 -6.06 25.33 1.05
N GLU A 224 -7.18 25.74 1.67
CA GLU A 224 -7.76 27.07 1.51
C GLU A 224 -6.80 28.16 1.99
N ASP A 225 -6.21 28.01 3.17
CA ASP A 225 -5.24 28.95 3.73
C ASP A 225 -3.98 29.04 2.85
N ALA A 226 -3.46 27.89 2.41
CA ALA A 226 -2.27 27.84 1.56
C ALA A 226 -2.52 28.50 0.19
N VAL A 227 -3.66 28.24 -0.45
CA VAL A 227 -4.01 28.84 -1.74
C VAL A 227 -4.32 30.32 -1.58
N SER A 228 -5.01 30.72 -0.51
CA SER A 228 -5.26 32.13 -0.19
C SER A 228 -3.95 32.91 -0.07
N LYS A 229 -2.93 32.31 0.57
CA LYS A 229 -1.59 32.89 0.64
C LYS A 229 -0.94 33.02 -0.74
N VAL A 230 -1.06 32.01 -1.60
CA VAL A 230 -0.56 32.09 -2.99
C VAL A 230 -1.23 33.24 -3.75
N VAL A 231 -2.54 33.40 -3.63
CA VAL A 231 -3.30 34.48 -4.28
C VAL A 231 -2.84 35.84 -3.74
N GLU A 232 -2.66 35.98 -2.43
CA GLU A 232 -2.21 37.22 -1.77
C GLU A 232 -0.84 37.69 -2.29
N VAL A 233 0.11 36.74 -2.44
CA VAL A 233 1.51 37.09 -2.77
C VAL A 233 1.82 37.07 -4.27
N THR A 234 0.88 36.68 -5.12
CA THR A 234 1.04 36.58 -6.58
C THR A 234 0.17 37.62 -7.29
N PRO A 235 0.75 38.77 -7.73
CA PRO A 235 -0.03 39.88 -8.31
C PRO A 235 -0.96 39.47 -9.48
N ASP A 236 -0.52 38.55 -10.32
CA ASP A 236 -1.27 38.03 -11.47
C ASP A 236 -2.54 37.28 -11.08
N LEU A 237 -2.68 36.86 -9.82
CA LEU A 237 -3.84 36.17 -9.27
C LEU A 237 -4.82 37.09 -8.53
N SER A 238 -4.60 38.41 -8.55
CA SER A 238 -5.45 39.40 -7.86
C SER A 238 -6.94 39.38 -8.24
N LYS A 239 -7.30 38.74 -9.36
CA LYS A 239 -8.68 38.54 -9.81
C LYS A 239 -9.29 37.20 -9.38
N ALA A 240 -8.57 36.38 -8.63
CA ALA A 240 -9.11 35.13 -8.12
C ALA A 240 -10.30 35.39 -7.20
N THR A 241 -11.30 34.53 -7.30
CA THR A 241 -12.47 34.57 -6.41
C THR A 241 -12.20 33.81 -5.12
N GLU A 242 -13.06 33.98 -4.13
CA GLU A 242 -13.00 33.18 -2.90
C GLU A 242 -13.13 31.68 -3.16
N SER A 243 -12.61 30.87 -2.23
CA SER A 243 -12.68 29.42 -2.28
C SER A 243 -14.14 28.93 -2.34
N LYS A 244 -14.41 27.97 -3.22
CA LYS A 244 -15.71 27.28 -3.33
C LYS A 244 -15.66 25.84 -2.83
N THR A 245 -14.56 25.44 -2.18
CA THR A 245 -14.32 24.04 -1.81
C THR A 245 -15.29 23.50 -0.75
N LEU A 246 -15.96 24.38 0.02
CA LEU A 246 -17.04 23.98 0.93
C LEU A 246 -18.27 23.44 0.19
N GLU A 247 -18.54 23.93 -1.01
CA GLU A 247 -19.72 23.59 -1.81
C GLU A 247 -19.38 22.60 -2.95
N THR A 248 -18.09 22.35 -3.18
CA THR A 248 -17.64 21.48 -4.27
C THR A 248 -17.88 20.02 -3.95
N SER A 249 -18.72 19.38 -4.76
CA SER A 249 -18.99 17.94 -4.64
C SER A 249 -17.84 17.11 -5.16
N LEU A 250 -17.37 16.15 -4.37
CA LEU A 250 -16.30 15.23 -4.77
C LEU A 250 -16.80 14.21 -5.81
N VAL A 251 -15.87 13.74 -6.66
CA VAL A 251 -16.11 12.62 -7.56
C VAL A 251 -16.57 11.40 -6.74
N GLY A 252 -17.62 10.73 -7.20
CA GLY A 252 -18.27 9.63 -6.49
C GLY A 252 -19.54 10.03 -5.73
N LEU A 253 -19.82 11.34 -5.54
CA LEU A 253 -21.10 11.78 -4.96
C LEU A 253 -22.26 11.66 -5.95
N ALA A 254 -22.04 11.98 -7.22
CA ALA A 254 -23.06 11.85 -8.25
C ALA A 254 -23.57 10.40 -8.34
N GLY A 255 -24.89 10.22 -8.29
CA GLY A 255 -25.54 8.91 -8.29
C GLY A 255 -25.46 8.15 -6.95
N TYR A 256 -24.79 8.69 -5.92
CA TYR A 256 -24.81 8.10 -4.59
C TYR A 256 -26.15 8.34 -3.88
N HIS A 257 -26.69 7.28 -3.31
CA HIS A 257 -27.84 7.37 -2.40
C HIS A 257 -27.80 6.23 -1.35
N ARG A 258 -28.46 6.47 -0.20
CA ARG A 258 -28.36 5.57 0.97
C ARG A 258 -28.80 4.11 0.71
N HIS A 259 -29.63 3.86 -0.31
CA HIS A 259 -30.14 2.54 -0.67
C HIS A 259 -29.39 1.91 -1.85
N GLN A 260 -28.35 2.54 -2.36
CA GLN A 260 -27.60 2.09 -3.54
C GLN A 260 -27.11 0.64 -3.40
N GLN A 261 -26.65 0.24 -2.21
CA GLN A 261 -26.21 -1.14 -1.99
C GLN A 261 -27.32 -2.17 -2.30
N ILE A 262 -28.60 -1.85 -2.02
CA ILE A 262 -29.74 -2.75 -2.30
C ILE A 262 -29.92 -2.89 -3.80
N HIS A 263 -29.85 -1.76 -4.54
CA HIS A 263 -29.97 -1.79 -5.99
C HIS A 263 -28.85 -2.60 -6.63
N LEU A 264 -27.60 -2.49 -6.14
CA LEU A 264 -26.49 -3.27 -6.65
C LEU A 264 -26.69 -4.78 -6.40
N ILE A 265 -27.22 -5.16 -5.23
CA ILE A 265 -27.54 -6.56 -4.93
C ILE A 265 -28.64 -7.09 -5.87
N GLN A 266 -29.70 -6.32 -6.07
CA GLN A 266 -30.83 -6.70 -6.91
C GLN A 266 -30.49 -6.80 -8.40
N GLU A 267 -29.67 -5.85 -8.88
CA GLU A 267 -29.34 -5.74 -10.29
C GLU A 267 -28.21 -6.69 -10.72
N PHE A 268 -27.18 -6.81 -9.88
CA PHE A 268 -25.96 -7.56 -10.23
C PHE A 268 -25.80 -8.89 -9.47
N GLY A 269 -26.65 -9.20 -8.50
CA GLY A 269 -26.57 -10.45 -7.75
C GLY A 269 -25.39 -10.54 -6.77
N VAL A 270 -24.62 -9.47 -6.56
CA VAL A 270 -23.46 -9.46 -5.64
C VAL A 270 -23.87 -9.65 -4.19
N SER A 271 -22.96 -10.17 -3.35
CA SER A 271 -23.22 -10.30 -1.92
C SER A 271 -23.38 -8.93 -1.25
N SER A 272 -24.14 -8.89 -0.15
CA SER A 272 -24.31 -7.66 0.66
C SER A 272 -22.98 -7.06 1.11
N LYS A 273 -21.99 -7.91 1.44
CA LYS A 273 -20.66 -7.49 1.86
C LYS A 273 -19.90 -6.79 0.72
N VAL A 274 -19.94 -7.34 -0.48
CA VAL A 274 -19.34 -6.72 -1.68
C VAL A 274 -20.05 -5.41 -2.02
N ALA A 275 -21.39 -5.40 -2.12
CA ALA A 275 -22.16 -4.20 -2.43
C ALA A 275 -21.88 -3.05 -1.44
N GLN A 276 -21.90 -3.36 -0.14
CA GLN A 276 -21.62 -2.37 0.90
C GLN A 276 -20.21 -1.78 0.78
N ARG A 277 -19.21 -2.63 0.52
CA ARG A 277 -17.84 -2.18 0.36
C ARG A 277 -17.67 -1.34 -0.91
N LEU A 278 -18.23 -1.77 -2.04
CA LEU A 278 -18.18 -1.00 -3.29
C LEU A 278 -18.80 0.39 -3.12
N VAL A 279 -19.97 0.48 -2.50
CA VAL A 279 -20.62 1.78 -2.24
C VAL A 279 -19.77 2.66 -1.32
N ARG A 280 -19.14 2.10 -0.29
CA ARG A 280 -18.24 2.85 0.60
C ARG A 280 -16.97 3.33 -0.10
N ALA A 281 -16.41 2.53 -1.01
CA ALA A 281 -15.15 2.86 -1.70
C ALA A 281 -15.35 3.78 -2.91
N TYR A 282 -16.44 3.60 -3.65
CA TYR A 282 -16.64 4.24 -4.96
C TYR A 282 -17.86 5.18 -5.01
N GLY A 283 -18.72 5.18 -3.98
CA GLY A 283 -19.94 5.99 -3.99
C GLY A 283 -20.85 5.64 -5.17
N GLY A 284 -21.32 6.65 -5.91
CA GLY A 284 -22.12 6.48 -7.12
C GLY A 284 -21.45 5.67 -8.23
N ARG A 285 -20.10 5.66 -8.27
CA ARG A 285 -19.32 4.91 -9.26
C ARG A 285 -19.23 3.40 -8.99
N ALA A 286 -19.81 2.91 -7.88
CA ALA A 286 -19.84 1.48 -7.57
C ALA A 286 -20.49 0.64 -8.69
N ARG A 287 -21.47 1.22 -9.42
CA ARG A 287 -22.09 0.60 -10.60
C ARG A 287 -21.09 0.41 -11.74
N ASP A 288 -20.20 1.36 -11.96
CA ASP A 288 -19.21 1.29 -13.05
C ASP A 288 -18.24 0.11 -12.85
N VAL A 289 -17.87 -0.17 -11.60
CA VAL A 289 -17.08 -1.35 -11.25
C VAL A 289 -17.81 -2.65 -11.61
N LEU A 290 -19.11 -2.74 -11.30
CA LEU A 290 -19.91 -3.91 -11.60
C LEU A 290 -20.20 -4.07 -13.10
N ASN A 291 -20.32 -2.97 -13.85
CA ASN A 291 -20.41 -3.02 -15.30
C ASN A 291 -19.15 -3.65 -15.92
N ILE A 292 -17.95 -3.31 -15.39
CA ILE A 292 -16.70 -3.97 -15.81
C ILE A 292 -16.73 -5.47 -15.46
N ALA A 293 -17.26 -5.86 -14.30
CA ALA A 293 -17.39 -7.27 -13.97
C ALA A 293 -18.28 -8.03 -14.97
N VAL A 294 -19.38 -7.41 -15.42
CA VAL A 294 -20.25 -7.96 -16.47
C VAL A 294 -19.52 -8.05 -17.83
N GLU A 295 -18.69 -7.07 -18.17
CA GLU A 295 -17.84 -7.15 -19.38
C GLU A 295 -16.88 -8.35 -19.32
N MET A 296 -16.25 -8.57 -18.18
CA MET A 296 -15.35 -9.72 -17.95
C MET A 296 -16.08 -11.04 -18.07
N GLU A 297 -17.31 -11.15 -17.53
CA GLU A 297 -18.14 -12.33 -17.62
C GLU A 297 -18.47 -12.68 -19.08
N LYS A 298 -18.91 -11.70 -19.86
CA LYS A 298 -19.18 -11.87 -21.30
C LYS A 298 -17.96 -12.38 -22.07
N GLU A 299 -16.78 -11.83 -21.78
CA GLU A 299 -15.52 -12.27 -22.39
C GLU A 299 -15.20 -13.73 -22.02
N TYR A 300 -15.39 -14.10 -20.75
CA TYR A 300 -15.16 -15.46 -20.26
C TYR A 300 -16.10 -16.47 -20.91
N LEU A 301 -17.42 -16.19 -20.95
CA LEU A 301 -18.42 -17.04 -21.60
C LEU A 301 -18.17 -17.15 -23.11
N GLY A 302 -17.78 -16.06 -23.77
CA GLY A 302 -17.41 -16.09 -25.19
C GLY A 302 -16.24 -17.03 -25.48
N LYS A 303 -15.22 -17.06 -24.63
CA LYS A 303 -14.08 -17.99 -24.75
C LYS A 303 -14.47 -19.45 -24.51
N LEU A 304 -15.35 -19.74 -23.55
CA LEU A 304 -15.85 -21.07 -23.28
C LEU A 304 -16.63 -21.63 -24.49
N HIS A 305 -17.47 -20.82 -25.14
CA HIS A 305 -18.23 -21.23 -26.32
C HIS A 305 -17.36 -21.46 -27.55
N VAL A 306 -16.31 -20.69 -27.75
CA VAL A 306 -15.33 -20.90 -28.85
C VAL A 306 -14.58 -22.23 -28.67
N HIS A 307 -14.32 -22.67 -27.44
CA HIS A 307 -13.69 -23.97 -27.17
C HIS A 307 -14.66 -25.15 -27.23
N ALA A 308 -15.96 -24.91 -26.97
CA ALA A 308 -16.96 -25.97 -26.91
C ALA A 308 -17.65 -26.29 -28.25
N ARG A 309 -17.72 -25.32 -29.18
CA ARG A 309 -18.36 -25.52 -30.51
C ARG A 309 -17.84 -24.50 -31.55
N GLY A 310 -17.55 -24.94 -32.74
CA GLY A 310 -17.48 -24.09 -33.92
C GLY A 310 -18.85 -23.61 -34.39
N GLY A 311 -19.64 -22.87 -33.60
CA GLY A 311 -21.03 -22.49 -33.93
C GLY A 311 -21.47 -21.17 -33.25
N GLY A 312 -22.11 -20.39 -34.00
CA GLY A 312 -22.68 -19.05 -34.08
C GLY A 312 -23.11 -18.24 -32.83
N GLU A 313 -23.00 -16.94 -32.99
CA GLU A 313 -23.29 -15.87 -32.02
C GLU A 313 -24.73 -15.82 -31.45
N SER A 314 -25.71 -16.50 -32.04
CA SER A 314 -27.13 -16.33 -31.69
C SER A 314 -27.59 -17.06 -30.42
N GLU A 315 -26.86 -18.08 -29.93
CA GLU A 315 -27.20 -18.80 -28.69
C GLU A 315 -26.68 -18.15 -27.41
N VAL A 316 -25.65 -17.31 -27.51
CA VAL A 316 -25.08 -16.59 -26.37
C VAL A 316 -26.03 -15.50 -25.86
N ASP A 317 -26.67 -14.78 -26.79
CA ASP A 317 -27.65 -13.73 -26.44
C ASP A 317 -28.94 -14.33 -25.86
N ALA A 318 -29.36 -15.51 -26.29
CA ALA A 318 -30.55 -16.19 -25.75
C ALA A 318 -30.32 -16.73 -24.32
N ALA A 319 -29.12 -17.20 -23.99
CA ALA A 319 -28.74 -17.66 -22.65
C ALA A 319 -28.61 -16.49 -21.66
N LEU A 320 -28.13 -15.33 -22.13
CA LEU A 320 -28.02 -14.10 -21.33
C LEU A 320 -29.36 -13.43 -21.00
N HIS A 321 -30.46 -13.78 -21.73
CA HIS A 321 -31.77 -13.14 -21.59
C HIS A 321 -32.79 -13.94 -20.78
N SER A 322 -32.46 -15.15 -20.30
CA SER A 322 -33.40 -15.91 -19.44
C SER A 322 -33.29 -15.44 -17.99
N SER A 323 -34.20 -14.60 -17.59
CA SER A 323 -34.19 -13.81 -16.35
C SER A 323 -34.25 -14.59 -15.01
N ARG A 324 -34.34 -15.89 -15.01
CA ARG A 324 -34.36 -16.73 -13.79
C ARG A 324 -33.00 -17.38 -13.47
N THR A 325 -32.23 -17.73 -14.48
CA THR A 325 -30.88 -18.25 -14.36
C THR A 325 -29.86 -17.14 -14.02
N PHE A 326 -30.12 -15.92 -14.45
CA PHE A 326 -29.19 -14.77 -14.33
C PHE A 326 -28.75 -14.47 -12.88
N VAL A 327 -29.62 -14.56 -11.88
CA VAL A 327 -29.26 -14.23 -10.47
C VAL A 327 -28.51 -15.37 -9.78
N GLU A 328 -28.79 -16.62 -10.11
CA GLU A 328 -28.12 -17.79 -9.53
C GLU A 328 -26.73 -17.98 -10.16
N ASP A 329 -26.63 -17.87 -11.49
CA ASP A 329 -25.38 -17.95 -12.24
C ASP A 329 -24.45 -16.79 -11.91
N ASN A 330 -24.96 -15.57 -11.73
CA ASN A 330 -24.17 -14.41 -11.33
C ASN A 330 -23.59 -14.54 -9.92
N ARG A 331 -24.28 -15.18 -8.97
CA ARG A 331 -23.72 -15.42 -7.63
C ARG A 331 -22.50 -16.33 -7.68
N GLU A 332 -22.47 -17.28 -8.56
CA GLU A 332 -21.34 -18.18 -8.76
C GLU A 332 -20.19 -17.46 -9.45
N PHE A 333 -20.47 -16.70 -10.50
CA PHE A 333 -19.49 -15.83 -11.18
C PHE A 333 -18.76 -14.90 -10.20
N TYR A 334 -19.48 -14.17 -9.35
CA TYR A 334 -18.85 -13.26 -8.39
C TYR A 334 -18.07 -13.99 -7.29
N LYS A 335 -18.40 -15.25 -6.97
CA LYS A 335 -17.57 -16.06 -6.06
C LYS A 335 -16.25 -16.46 -6.71
N GLU A 336 -16.28 -16.81 -7.99
CA GLU A 336 -15.11 -17.23 -8.75
C GLU A 336 -14.19 -16.04 -9.13
N ASN A 337 -14.76 -14.84 -9.32
CA ASN A 337 -14.05 -13.62 -9.69
C ASN A 337 -13.76 -12.69 -8.51
N MET A 338 -13.71 -13.24 -7.31
CA MET A 338 -13.11 -12.57 -6.15
C MET A 338 -11.60 -12.52 -6.33
N LEU A 339 -11.02 -11.35 -6.14
CA LEU A 339 -9.58 -11.16 -6.24
C LEU A 339 -8.81 -12.08 -5.29
N ILE A 340 -9.32 -12.22 -4.07
CA ILE A 340 -8.70 -13.05 -3.03
C ILE A 340 -9.77 -13.55 -2.04
N SER A 341 -9.63 -14.81 -1.61
CA SER A 341 -10.55 -15.42 -0.65
C SER A 341 -10.47 -14.71 0.72
N GLY A 342 -11.63 -14.47 1.33
CA GLY A 342 -11.77 -13.85 2.65
C GLY A 342 -11.94 -12.32 2.63
N HIS A 343 -11.62 -11.64 1.53
CA HIS A 343 -11.78 -10.20 1.36
C HIS A 343 -12.78 -9.87 0.24
N PRO A 344 -13.64 -8.85 0.40
CA PRO A 344 -14.69 -8.53 -0.56
C PRO A 344 -14.18 -7.65 -1.73
N TYR A 345 -13.04 -8.03 -2.33
CA TYR A 345 -12.46 -7.36 -3.48
C TYR A 345 -12.74 -8.16 -4.76
N LEU A 346 -13.15 -7.48 -5.82
CA LEU A 346 -13.41 -8.07 -7.14
C LEU A 346 -12.21 -7.87 -8.08
N GLU A 347 -11.97 -8.80 -8.99
CA GLU A 347 -10.99 -8.64 -10.07
C GLU A 347 -11.30 -7.40 -10.93
N ALA A 348 -12.58 -7.11 -11.18
CA ALA A 348 -13.03 -5.92 -11.91
C ALA A 348 -12.54 -4.60 -11.31
N GLU A 349 -12.25 -4.56 -10.01
CA GLU A 349 -11.70 -3.35 -9.37
C GLU A 349 -10.28 -3.05 -9.80
N VAL A 350 -9.49 -4.06 -10.16
CA VAL A 350 -8.14 -3.87 -10.72
C VAL A 350 -8.26 -3.14 -12.05
N ILE A 351 -9.13 -3.60 -12.93
CA ILE A 351 -9.38 -2.99 -14.24
C ILE A 351 -9.94 -1.58 -14.10
N PHE A 352 -10.92 -1.40 -13.20
CA PHE A 352 -11.45 -0.08 -12.88
C PHE A 352 -10.37 0.88 -12.38
N ALA A 353 -9.46 0.40 -11.51
CA ALA A 353 -8.38 1.22 -10.97
C ALA A 353 -7.41 1.69 -12.05
N VAL A 354 -7.10 0.84 -13.04
CA VAL A 354 -6.26 1.22 -14.19
C VAL A 354 -6.97 2.25 -15.07
N ARG A 355 -8.23 1.96 -15.46
CA ARG A 355 -8.98 2.79 -16.42
C ARG A 355 -9.42 4.14 -15.85
N HIS A 356 -9.70 4.20 -14.55
CA HIS A 356 -10.40 5.34 -13.94
C HIS A 356 -9.72 5.97 -12.72
N ASP A 357 -8.79 5.27 -12.05
CA ASP A 357 -8.21 5.73 -10.79
C ASP A 357 -6.68 5.95 -10.91
N TRP A 358 -6.16 6.12 -12.13
CA TRP A 358 -4.74 6.38 -12.41
C TRP A 358 -3.80 5.35 -11.75
N CYS A 359 -4.21 4.10 -11.70
CA CYS A 359 -3.41 3.02 -11.17
C CYS A 359 -2.37 2.60 -12.20
N VAL A 360 -1.09 2.72 -11.86
CA VAL A 360 0.05 2.48 -12.78
C VAL A 360 0.86 1.26 -12.33
N ARG A 361 0.92 1.00 -11.02
CA ARG A 361 1.64 -0.14 -10.43
C ARG A 361 0.72 -1.01 -9.58
N ALA A 362 1.09 -2.28 -9.41
CA ALA A 362 0.33 -3.21 -8.57
C ALA A 362 0.26 -2.72 -7.10
N THR A 363 1.30 -2.04 -6.63
CA THR A 363 1.33 -1.41 -5.30
C THR A 363 0.29 -0.30 -5.14
N ASP A 364 -0.06 0.41 -6.23
CA ASP A 364 -1.13 1.41 -6.18
C ASP A 364 -2.46 0.75 -5.87
N PHE A 365 -2.74 -0.40 -6.51
CA PHE A 365 -3.96 -1.13 -6.28
C PHE A 365 -4.00 -1.73 -4.88
N ILE A 366 -3.00 -2.51 -4.51
CA ILE A 366 -2.97 -3.32 -3.29
C ILE A 366 -2.95 -2.45 -2.01
N ALA A 367 -2.29 -1.29 -2.06
CA ALA A 367 -2.14 -0.44 -0.87
C ALA A 367 -2.96 0.86 -0.92
N ARG A 368 -3.27 1.41 -2.10
CA ARG A 368 -3.86 2.76 -2.24
C ARG A 368 -5.26 2.78 -2.84
N ARG A 369 -5.63 1.85 -3.74
CA ARG A 369 -7.01 1.73 -4.27
C ARG A 369 -7.82 0.75 -3.44
N THR A 370 -7.15 -0.25 -2.88
CA THR A 370 -7.65 -1.08 -1.78
C THR A 370 -6.81 -0.83 -0.52
N ARG A 371 -7.19 -1.47 0.58
CA ARG A 371 -6.41 -1.48 1.82
C ARG A 371 -5.85 -2.86 2.13
N LEU A 372 -5.75 -3.75 1.12
CA LEU A 372 -5.38 -5.14 1.34
C LEU A 372 -4.01 -5.27 2.02
N ALA A 373 -3.00 -4.50 1.58
CA ALA A 373 -1.68 -4.48 2.23
C ALA A 373 -1.75 -4.12 3.72
N PHE A 374 -2.63 -3.18 4.07
CA PHE A 374 -2.82 -2.73 5.44
C PHE A 374 -3.65 -3.69 6.29
N LEU A 375 -4.58 -4.42 5.69
CA LEU A 375 -5.49 -5.32 6.41
C LEU A 375 -4.88 -6.69 6.64
N ASP A 376 -4.25 -7.26 5.60
CA ASP A 376 -3.69 -8.61 5.62
C ASP A 376 -2.56 -8.72 4.60
N LYS A 377 -1.33 -8.66 5.08
CA LYS A 377 -0.12 -8.74 4.24
C LYS A 377 -0.01 -10.07 3.50
N TYR A 378 -0.47 -11.17 4.09
CA TYR A 378 -0.38 -12.50 3.46
C TYR A 378 -1.35 -12.61 2.30
N LYS A 379 -2.58 -12.13 2.49
CA LYS A 379 -3.56 -12.05 1.41
C LYS A 379 -3.15 -11.05 0.32
N ALA A 380 -2.48 -9.96 0.71
CA ALA A 380 -1.90 -9.03 -0.24
C ALA A 380 -0.84 -9.70 -1.12
N ILE A 381 0.10 -10.47 -0.53
CA ILE A 381 1.12 -11.23 -1.26
C ILE A 381 0.47 -12.23 -2.22
N GLN A 382 -0.52 -13.00 -1.74
CA GLN A 382 -1.25 -13.97 -2.57
C GLN A 382 -1.97 -13.32 -3.76
N ALA A 383 -2.45 -12.08 -3.61
CA ALA A 383 -3.16 -11.36 -4.67
C ALA A 383 -2.22 -10.77 -5.74
N VAL A 384 -0.91 -10.58 -5.45
CA VAL A 384 0.04 -9.89 -6.37
C VAL A 384 0.04 -10.49 -7.77
N PRO A 385 0.19 -11.82 -7.98
CA PRO A 385 0.27 -12.36 -9.33
C PRO A 385 -1.01 -12.10 -10.15
N LYS A 386 -2.18 -12.24 -9.52
CA LYS A 386 -3.47 -11.97 -10.15
C LYS A 386 -3.62 -10.49 -10.52
N VAL A 387 -3.29 -9.58 -9.60
CA VAL A 387 -3.32 -8.12 -9.85
C VAL A 387 -2.41 -7.76 -11.01
N VAL A 388 -1.17 -8.26 -11.00
CA VAL A 388 -0.20 -8.01 -12.09
C VAL A 388 -0.72 -8.54 -13.42
N SER A 389 -1.27 -9.76 -13.47
CA SER A 389 -1.83 -10.35 -14.69
C SER A 389 -3.00 -9.53 -15.25
N LEU A 390 -3.89 -9.03 -14.39
CA LEU A 390 -5.02 -8.18 -14.82
C LEU A 390 -4.53 -6.81 -15.31
N MET A 391 -3.61 -6.17 -14.59
CA MET A 391 -3.02 -4.90 -15.00
C MET A 391 -2.23 -5.03 -16.31
N ALA A 392 -1.51 -6.15 -16.50
CA ALA A 392 -0.73 -6.40 -17.69
C ALA A 392 -1.57 -6.41 -18.97
N LYS A 393 -2.79 -6.94 -18.92
CA LYS A 393 -3.74 -6.91 -20.05
C LYS A 393 -4.16 -5.48 -20.40
N GLU A 394 -4.46 -4.66 -19.40
CA GLU A 394 -4.89 -3.28 -19.60
C GLU A 394 -3.74 -2.35 -20.04
N LEU A 395 -2.53 -2.60 -19.54
CA LEU A 395 -1.36 -1.75 -19.75
C LEU A 395 -0.38 -2.30 -20.81
N ASN A 396 -0.72 -3.44 -21.43
CA ASN A 396 0.11 -4.12 -22.44
C ASN A 396 1.54 -4.43 -21.93
N TRP A 397 1.68 -4.91 -20.71
CA TRP A 397 2.97 -5.27 -20.15
C TRP A 397 3.55 -6.54 -20.78
N THR A 398 4.84 -6.52 -21.06
CA THR A 398 5.59 -7.71 -21.46
C THR A 398 5.71 -8.70 -20.29
N PRO A 399 5.99 -9.99 -20.54
CA PRO A 399 6.25 -10.96 -19.48
C PRO A 399 7.36 -10.52 -18.53
N ALA A 400 8.47 -9.97 -19.06
CA ALA A 400 9.56 -9.45 -18.23
C ALA A 400 9.09 -8.31 -17.30
N ARG A 401 8.27 -7.37 -17.82
CA ARG A 401 7.70 -6.29 -16.99
C ARG A 401 6.76 -6.83 -15.92
N GLN A 402 6.02 -7.88 -16.18
CA GLN A 402 5.16 -8.53 -15.18
C GLN A 402 6.01 -9.13 -14.05
N GLU A 403 7.10 -9.84 -14.37
CA GLU A 403 8.02 -10.38 -13.36
C GLU A 403 8.63 -9.27 -12.49
N GLU A 404 9.13 -8.22 -13.10
CA GLU A 404 9.64 -7.03 -12.38
C GLU A 404 8.59 -6.43 -11.44
N GLU A 405 7.34 -6.33 -11.90
CA GLU A 405 6.27 -5.73 -11.10
C GLU A 405 5.86 -6.63 -9.92
N VAL A 406 5.85 -7.96 -10.13
CA VAL A 406 5.62 -8.91 -9.02
C VAL A 406 6.72 -8.75 -7.97
N VAL A 407 7.99 -8.78 -8.37
CA VAL A 407 9.14 -8.63 -7.46
C VAL A 407 9.07 -7.28 -6.72
N TYR A 408 8.83 -6.19 -7.45
CA TYR A 408 8.71 -4.86 -6.86
C TYR A 408 7.56 -4.78 -5.84
N CYS A 409 6.42 -5.38 -6.15
CA CYS A 409 5.26 -5.34 -5.26
C CYS A 409 5.49 -6.18 -4.00
N ILE A 410 6.13 -7.34 -4.12
CA ILE A 410 6.49 -8.17 -2.97
C ILE A 410 7.52 -7.44 -2.08
N ASP A 411 8.55 -6.80 -2.66
CA ASP A 411 9.50 -5.98 -1.90
C ASP A 411 8.81 -4.83 -1.16
N TYR A 412 7.84 -4.19 -1.81
CA TYR A 412 7.05 -3.14 -1.17
C TYR A 412 6.26 -3.67 0.04
N LEU A 413 5.73 -4.90 -0.03
CA LEU A 413 4.92 -5.48 1.05
C LEU A 413 5.71 -5.80 2.31
N ARG A 414 7.04 -5.83 2.28
CA ARG A 414 7.88 -5.98 3.49
C ARG A 414 7.65 -4.84 4.49
N TYR A 415 7.31 -3.63 4.03
CA TYR A 415 6.96 -2.48 4.89
C TYR A 415 5.64 -2.66 5.64
N PHE A 416 4.92 -3.74 5.33
CA PHE A 416 3.72 -4.21 6.03
C PHE A 416 3.98 -5.50 6.82
N GLY A 417 5.26 -5.83 7.06
CA GLY A 417 5.69 -7.06 7.70
C GLY A 417 5.73 -8.28 6.77
N GLY A 418 5.77 -8.04 5.46
CA GLY A 418 5.99 -9.09 4.46
C GLY A 418 7.45 -9.58 4.40
N PRO A 419 7.75 -10.55 3.54
CA PRO A 419 9.07 -11.13 3.43
C PRO A 419 10.09 -10.14 2.85
N HIS A 420 11.34 -10.27 3.26
CA HIS A 420 12.45 -9.58 2.61
C HIS A 420 12.76 -10.23 1.26
N VAL A 421 13.25 -9.43 0.33
CA VAL A 421 13.68 -9.84 -0.99
C VAL A 421 15.20 -9.71 -1.09
N ILE A 422 15.88 -10.71 -1.61
CA ILE A 422 17.34 -10.72 -1.68
C ILE A 422 17.79 -10.06 -2.99
N ALA A 423 18.78 -9.18 -2.91
CA ALA A 423 19.44 -8.63 -4.08
C ALA A 423 20.19 -9.75 -4.86
N SER A 424 20.11 -9.72 -6.19
CA SER A 424 20.81 -10.70 -7.03
C SER A 424 22.33 -10.65 -6.81
N PRO A 425 23.01 -11.80 -6.73
CA PRO A 425 24.48 -11.85 -6.59
C PRO A 425 25.24 -11.21 -7.75
N THR A 426 24.60 -10.95 -8.88
CA THR A 426 25.22 -10.41 -10.10
C THR A 426 25.31 -8.88 -10.14
N GLY A 427 24.88 -8.17 -9.09
CA GLY A 427 24.95 -6.71 -9.02
C GLY A 427 23.96 -5.97 -9.94
N GLU A 428 23.17 -6.69 -10.73
CA GLU A 428 21.98 -6.13 -11.35
C GLU A 428 20.90 -6.01 -10.29
N GLU A 429 20.16 -4.89 -10.27
CA GLU A 429 19.12 -4.58 -9.28
C GLU A 429 17.87 -5.48 -9.38
N ASN A 430 18.06 -6.76 -9.67
CA ASN A 430 17.00 -7.77 -9.68
C ASN A 430 16.78 -8.29 -8.26
N VAL A 431 15.86 -7.65 -7.57
CA VAL A 431 15.41 -8.06 -6.23
C VAL A 431 14.51 -9.27 -6.38
N ARG A 432 14.85 -10.39 -5.74
CA ARG A 432 14.09 -11.65 -5.80
C ARG A 432 13.84 -12.24 -4.40
N LEU A 433 12.77 -13.00 -4.27
CA LEU A 433 12.57 -13.83 -3.07
C LEU A 433 13.70 -14.86 -2.94
N ALA A 434 14.09 -15.17 -1.71
CA ALA A 434 15.02 -16.24 -1.45
C ALA A 434 14.49 -17.56 -2.03
N THR A 435 15.16 -18.08 -3.05
CA THR A 435 14.84 -19.38 -3.63
C THR A 435 15.40 -20.50 -2.78
N LEU A 436 14.94 -21.72 -3.03
CA LEU A 436 15.52 -22.91 -2.39
C LEU A 436 17.04 -23.04 -2.66
N GLU A 437 17.48 -22.58 -3.82
CA GLU A 437 18.89 -22.57 -4.23
C GLU A 437 19.70 -21.53 -3.44
N ASP A 438 19.14 -20.33 -3.25
CA ASP A 438 19.75 -19.30 -2.40
C ASP A 438 19.88 -19.77 -0.95
N MET A 439 18.82 -20.41 -0.42
CA MET A 439 18.84 -20.99 0.93
C MET A 439 19.91 -22.06 1.05
N LYS A 440 20.05 -22.93 0.04
CA LYS A 440 21.05 -24.00 0.03
C LYS A 440 22.47 -23.45 -0.04
N ASP A 441 22.70 -22.42 -0.84
CA ASP A 441 24.01 -21.76 -0.96
C ASP A 441 24.42 -21.07 0.34
N VAL A 442 23.49 -20.31 0.95
CA VAL A 442 23.74 -19.65 2.23
C VAL A 442 23.92 -20.64 3.36
N PHE A 443 23.08 -21.69 3.42
CA PHE A 443 23.18 -22.74 4.42
C PHE A 443 24.53 -23.46 4.33
N GLY A 444 24.96 -23.81 3.12
CA GLY A 444 26.28 -24.48 2.92
C GLY A 444 27.49 -23.59 3.26
N LYS A 445 27.35 -22.25 3.17
CA LYS A 445 28.40 -21.32 3.61
C LYS A 445 28.49 -21.22 5.13
N VAL A 446 27.39 -21.41 5.83
CA VAL A 446 27.32 -21.33 7.30
C VAL A 446 27.64 -22.67 7.93
N ASP A 447 27.23 -23.80 7.34
CA ASP A 447 27.64 -25.15 7.72
C ASP A 447 29.12 -25.40 7.36
N SER A 448 30.02 -24.66 8.02
CA SER A 448 31.44 -24.63 7.73
C SER A 448 32.17 -25.94 8.05
N ASN A 449 31.59 -26.79 8.88
CA ASN A 449 32.10 -28.09 9.27
C ASN A 449 31.53 -29.26 8.43
N ALA A 450 30.63 -28.93 7.47
CA ALA A 450 29.99 -29.87 6.54
C ALA A 450 29.29 -31.05 7.25
N THR A 451 28.69 -30.80 8.40
CA THR A 451 27.91 -31.82 9.15
C THR A 451 26.52 -32.05 8.56
N GLY A 452 26.08 -31.17 7.66
CA GLY A 452 24.72 -31.18 7.08
C GLY A 452 23.66 -30.58 8.00
N GLY A 453 24.06 -30.06 9.18
CA GLY A 453 23.19 -29.39 10.14
C GLY A 453 23.82 -28.13 10.72
N ILE A 454 23.01 -27.16 11.06
CA ILE A 454 23.40 -25.88 11.66
C ILE A 454 22.80 -25.69 13.04
N THR A 455 23.57 -25.08 13.91
CA THR A 455 23.19 -24.76 15.29
C THR A 455 22.23 -23.55 15.33
N ARG A 456 21.68 -23.28 16.52
CA ARG A 456 20.78 -22.14 16.76
C ARG A 456 21.39 -20.80 16.31
N ASP A 457 22.65 -20.55 16.63
CA ASP A 457 23.33 -19.30 16.27
C ASP A 457 23.59 -19.22 14.76
N GLU A 458 23.88 -20.36 14.14
CA GLU A 458 24.04 -20.46 12.70
C GLU A 458 22.71 -20.35 11.94
N VAL A 459 21.57 -20.84 12.48
CA VAL A 459 20.22 -20.55 11.94
C VAL A 459 19.94 -19.06 11.93
N PHE A 460 20.31 -18.36 13.00
CA PHE A 460 20.20 -16.91 13.05
C PHE A 460 21.05 -16.23 11.96
N LEU A 461 22.30 -16.67 11.79
CA LEU A 461 23.20 -16.13 10.77
C LEU A 461 22.68 -16.40 9.34
N VAL A 462 22.19 -17.63 9.06
CA VAL A 462 21.53 -17.95 7.78
C VAL A 462 20.36 -17.00 7.53
N SER A 463 19.55 -16.75 8.55
CA SER A 463 18.41 -15.86 8.42
C SER A 463 18.79 -14.42 8.08
N GLU A 464 19.86 -13.89 8.69
CA GLU A 464 20.40 -12.57 8.36
C GLU A 464 20.95 -12.52 6.91
N MET A 465 21.67 -13.55 6.49
CA MET A 465 22.21 -13.65 5.13
C MET A 465 21.09 -13.80 4.07
N LEU A 466 19.96 -14.40 4.45
CA LEU A 466 18.74 -14.43 3.64
C LEU A 466 17.90 -13.14 3.75
N SER A 467 18.45 -12.08 4.34
CA SER A 467 17.82 -10.77 4.55
C SER A 467 16.51 -10.83 5.34
N HIS A 468 16.37 -11.83 6.21
CA HIS A 468 15.24 -11.98 7.12
C HIS A 468 15.72 -12.31 8.52
N ARG A 469 15.91 -11.29 9.34
CA ARG A 469 16.37 -11.46 10.72
C ARG A 469 15.28 -12.08 11.59
N LEU A 470 15.48 -13.34 11.99
CA LEU A 470 14.56 -14.03 12.89
C LEU A 470 14.51 -13.37 14.27
N THR A 471 13.30 -13.25 14.81
CA THR A 471 13.14 -12.92 16.23
C THR A 471 13.54 -14.10 17.12
N PRO A 472 13.85 -13.87 18.41
CA PRO A 472 14.15 -14.95 19.34
C PRO A 472 13.04 -16.01 19.40
N GLU A 473 11.77 -15.60 19.29
CA GLU A 473 10.61 -16.48 19.30
C GLU A 473 10.51 -17.33 18.03
N GLU A 474 10.79 -16.75 16.86
CA GLU A 474 10.86 -17.48 15.58
C GLU A 474 12.02 -18.44 15.54
N LEU A 475 13.16 -18.05 16.10
CA LEU A 475 14.32 -18.90 16.23
C LEU A 475 14.05 -20.09 17.17
N ASP A 476 13.36 -19.86 18.30
CA ASP A 476 12.94 -20.92 19.20
C ASP A 476 11.90 -21.84 18.54
N ASP A 477 10.99 -21.28 17.73
CA ASP A 477 10.03 -22.06 16.94
C ASP A 477 10.73 -22.94 15.90
N CYS A 478 11.72 -22.39 15.18
CA CYS A 478 12.56 -23.16 14.25
C CYS A 478 13.27 -24.31 14.98
N MET A 479 13.95 -24.01 16.07
CA MET A 479 14.68 -25.02 16.85
C MET A 479 13.78 -26.10 17.43
N LYS A 480 12.55 -25.74 17.79
CA LYS A 480 11.56 -26.68 18.32
C LYS A 480 11.00 -27.64 17.27
N HIS A 481 10.79 -27.16 16.04
CA HIS A 481 10.08 -27.91 15.00
C HIS A 481 10.98 -28.49 13.93
N ALA A 482 12.14 -27.90 13.68
CA ALA A 482 13.04 -28.28 12.61
C ALA A 482 14.35 -28.90 13.11
N SER A 483 14.68 -28.84 14.42
CA SER A 483 15.97 -29.38 14.91
C SER A 483 15.88 -30.84 15.28
N GLN A 484 17.03 -31.51 15.14
CA GLN A 484 17.28 -32.88 15.57
C GLN A 484 18.52 -32.92 16.48
N ILE A 485 18.66 -33.95 17.28
CA ILE A 485 19.89 -34.17 18.08
C ILE A 485 20.88 -34.95 17.23
N VAL A 486 21.89 -34.27 16.71
CA VAL A 486 22.98 -34.84 15.92
C VAL A 486 24.27 -34.76 16.74
N HIS A 487 24.94 -35.87 16.99
CA HIS A 487 26.19 -35.97 17.80
C HIS A 487 26.10 -35.27 19.17
N GLY A 488 24.90 -35.29 19.80
CA GLY A 488 24.67 -34.67 21.11
C GLY A 488 24.47 -33.15 21.09
N ARG A 489 24.33 -32.53 19.89
CA ARG A 489 24.00 -31.14 19.70
C ARG A 489 22.66 -31.01 19.00
N GLN A 490 21.93 -29.95 19.33
CA GLN A 490 20.67 -29.61 18.65
C GLN A 490 21.01 -28.84 17.38
N GLU A 491 20.81 -29.47 16.23
CA GLU A 491 21.12 -28.93 14.91
C GLU A 491 19.89 -29.02 14.00
N VAL A 492 19.77 -28.10 13.01
CA VAL A 492 18.73 -28.06 12.00
C VAL A 492 19.34 -28.45 10.67
N ALA A 493 18.84 -29.54 10.05
CA ALA A 493 19.25 -29.95 8.72
C ALA A 493 18.65 -29.02 7.65
N PHE A 494 19.31 -28.90 6.47
CA PHE A 494 18.87 -28.02 5.40
C PHE A 494 17.39 -28.23 5.00
N ASN A 495 16.98 -29.48 4.81
CA ASN A 495 15.61 -29.78 4.39
C ASN A 495 14.59 -29.35 5.43
N ASP A 496 14.87 -29.60 6.72
CA ASP A 496 13.98 -29.24 7.82
C ASP A 496 13.92 -27.71 7.98
N PHE A 497 15.06 -27.03 7.82
CA PHE A 497 15.10 -25.56 7.77
C PHE A 497 14.28 -25.00 6.59
N ALA A 498 14.47 -25.55 5.39
CA ALA A 498 13.76 -25.10 4.21
C ALA A 498 12.24 -25.35 4.30
N ILE A 499 11.82 -26.48 4.87
CA ILE A 499 10.41 -26.78 5.15
C ILE A 499 9.85 -25.80 6.16
N TRP A 500 10.54 -25.59 7.28
CA TRP A 500 10.11 -24.64 8.30
C TRP A 500 10.05 -23.21 7.76
N TRP A 501 11.11 -22.77 7.05
CA TRP A 501 11.18 -21.43 6.44
C TRP A 501 10.06 -21.18 5.45
N ASN A 502 9.67 -22.19 4.67
CA ASN A 502 8.58 -22.10 3.68
C ASN A 502 7.23 -22.57 4.23
N SER A 503 7.13 -22.97 5.52
CA SER A 503 5.86 -23.42 6.09
C SER A 503 4.84 -22.31 6.17
N ASP A 504 3.61 -22.62 5.80
CA ASP A 504 2.34 -21.86 5.95
C ASP A 504 2.31 -20.35 5.67
N ARG A 505 3.40 -19.61 5.86
CA ARG A 505 3.44 -18.15 5.71
C ARG A 505 3.78 -17.67 4.28
N PHE A 506 4.47 -18.51 3.49
CA PHE A 506 5.02 -18.13 2.19
C PHE A 506 4.62 -19.07 1.04
N ASN A 507 4.10 -20.25 1.33
CA ASN A 507 3.99 -21.34 0.36
C ASN A 507 3.00 -21.08 -0.79
N GLU A 508 1.87 -20.42 -0.55
CA GLU A 508 0.89 -20.16 -1.62
C GLU A 508 1.41 -19.08 -2.57
N GLY A 509 1.96 -17.99 -2.06
CA GLY A 509 2.52 -16.91 -2.89
C GLY A 509 3.72 -17.37 -3.73
N LEU A 510 4.58 -18.24 -3.20
CA LEU A 510 5.71 -18.82 -3.94
C LEU A 510 5.28 -19.82 -5.02
N LYS A 511 4.22 -20.61 -4.79
CA LYS A 511 3.65 -21.49 -5.82
C LYS A 511 3.04 -20.68 -6.97
N GLU A 512 2.35 -19.60 -6.67
CA GLU A 512 1.78 -18.70 -7.68
C GLU A 512 2.85 -17.92 -8.45
N LEU A 513 3.91 -17.47 -7.78
CA LEU A 513 5.09 -16.86 -8.42
C LEU A 513 5.77 -17.81 -9.43
N LYS A 514 5.89 -19.11 -9.09
CA LYS A 514 6.40 -20.13 -10.01
C LYS A 514 5.47 -20.39 -11.18
N ALA A 515 4.16 -20.35 -10.96
CA ALA A 515 3.16 -20.48 -12.02
C ALA A 515 3.20 -19.31 -13.01
N VAL A 516 3.42 -18.07 -12.53
CA VAL A 516 3.61 -16.88 -13.36
C VAL A 516 4.86 -17.00 -14.24
N LYS A 517 5.93 -17.62 -13.74
CA LYS A 517 7.17 -17.88 -14.52
C LYS A 517 7.05 -19.00 -15.56
N GLY A 518 5.89 -19.69 -15.66
CA GLY A 518 5.71 -20.82 -16.57
C GLY A 518 6.52 -22.05 -16.17
N GLU A 519 7.15 -22.07 -15.00
CA GLU A 519 7.80 -23.24 -14.44
C GLU A 519 6.70 -24.18 -13.93
N ALA A 520 6.39 -25.23 -14.70
CA ALA A 520 5.56 -26.31 -14.23
C ALA A 520 6.17 -26.84 -12.91
N VAL A 521 5.39 -26.81 -11.85
CA VAL A 521 5.74 -27.51 -10.60
C VAL A 521 5.95 -28.95 -10.98
N ALA A 522 7.22 -29.39 -11.10
CA ALA A 522 7.54 -30.80 -11.23
C ALA A 522 6.87 -31.49 -10.03
N GLY A 523 6.06 -32.49 -10.33
CA GLY A 523 5.11 -33.07 -9.40
C GLY A 523 5.74 -33.46 -8.06
N GLU A 524 4.93 -33.40 -7.04
CA GLU A 524 5.19 -33.64 -5.62
C GLU A 524 5.84 -34.98 -5.26
N GLY A 525 6.37 -35.72 -6.23
CA GLY A 525 6.83 -37.11 -6.07
C GLY A 525 8.33 -37.35 -6.10
N GLN A 526 9.20 -36.37 -6.29
CA GLN A 526 10.64 -36.60 -6.47
C GLN A 526 11.62 -35.78 -5.61
N LEU A 527 11.15 -35.03 -4.63
CA LEU A 527 12.03 -34.26 -3.74
C LEU A 527 12.31 -34.95 -2.39
N PHE A 528 11.71 -36.11 -2.14
CA PHE A 528 11.93 -36.90 -0.93
C PHE A 528 12.12 -38.39 -1.27
N GLY A 529 13.24 -38.69 -1.88
CA GLY A 529 13.75 -40.05 -2.04
C GLY A 529 15.24 -40.10 -1.71
#